data_9fee17b3152718975244ad60a8fcfd6f
#
_entry.id   9fee17b3152718975244ad60a8fcfd6f
#
_cell.length_a   1.000
_cell.length_b   1.000
_cell.length_c   1.000
_cell.angle_alpha   90.00
_cell.angle_beta   90.00
_cell.angle_gamma   90.00
#
_symmetry.space_group_name_H-M   'P 1'
#
loop_
_entity.id
_entity.type
_entity.pdbx_description
1 polymer ?
#
loop_
_entity_poly.entity_id
_entity_poly.type
_entity_poly.pdbx_seq_one_letter_code
_entity_poly.pdbx_strand_id
1 'polypeptide(L)'
;MKSKQGHAPWHRIVGLFLGLVLVAAACGGDDETPTAGGDGGTDTGEETTTTEADEEPAGTPVEGGELVFGTESDVATLAPGEAAQPSDKVITLGLYDPLTTYVDGEISPYLAESYEPSEDLLSMTMTLREGVTFHDGTPLNADAVVKHFDRLKDPVTACPCLDSVSIIESIDMPAGPEGLDLVFNLATPSVAFPDLLAGSSGYIESPTAVAGGLNLKTGAVGTGPFTLAEFSAGERVVLEKNPNYWGTDENGIQLPYLDKLTVVPIPDSGQRVAALETGDIDIFQTADSKTVSQSEDAGFAAQKISGSSSTIILLNNQKPPFDDVKARQALAYSINKDLINERAYDGIRVPSYSGFALDSSYYNPDAGTPEYDAEKAEELVTELGGLDFSLECIPTPEAELILNIIKQTGEEVGMNIEISTQEQGTYVNRIFSKAGDYEAACFRSSHFIEPDAIRPGLTTDDAGNLVFYSNADVDRLLDEARQTGDIEARRDAYFEVQEITGEEVPLITTLYDLFGNVYDDTRVGPPPPGEPNSLGAIKPGLLYTAGG
;
A
#
# COMPACT_ATOMS: atom_id res chain seq x y z
N MET A 1 3.52 48.65 -32.09
CA MET A 1 4.39 47.53 -31.76
C MET A 1 3.85 46.89 -30.49
N LYS A 2 3.02 45.83 -30.60
CA LYS A 2 2.44 45.07 -29.48
C LYS A 2 3.08 43.70 -29.53
N SER A 3 3.89 43.38 -28.54
CA SER A 3 4.47 42.04 -28.35
C SER A 3 3.38 41.08 -27.84
N LYS A 4 3.10 40.05 -28.61
CA LYS A 4 2.28 38.90 -28.17
C LYS A 4 3.17 38.01 -27.34
N GLN A 5 2.91 37.89 -26.03
CA GLN A 5 3.39 36.80 -25.20
C GLN A 5 2.49 35.61 -25.46
N GLY A 6 3.06 34.54 -26.02
CA GLY A 6 2.40 33.26 -26.17
C GLY A 6 2.39 32.52 -24.83
N HIS A 7 1.20 32.16 -24.36
CA HIS A 7 1.05 31.19 -23.27
C HIS A 7 1.31 29.80 -23.83
N ALA A 8 2.33 29.13 -23.32
CA ALA A 8 2.49 27.69 -23.50
C ALA A 8 1.44 26.97 -22.63
N PRO A 9 0.80 25.90 -23.13
CA PRO A 9 -0.09 25.11 -22.30
C PRO A 9 0.74 24.32 -21.28
N TRP A 10 0.45 24.50 -20.01
CA TRP A 10 0.90 23.61 -18.95
C TRP A 10 0.26 22.24 -19.18
N HIS A 11 1.06 21.26 -19.53
CA HIS A 11 0.64 19.88 -19.50
C HIS A 11 0.37 19.50 -18.04
N ARG A 12 -0.87 19.12 -17.76
CA ARG A 12 -1.29 18.57 -16.48
C ARG A 12 -0.51 17.26 -16.29
N ILE A 13 0.31 17.21 -15.26
CA ILE A 13 0.93 15.98 -14.80
C ILE A 13 -0.18 15.20 -14.07
N VAL A 14 -0.61 14.12 -14.68
CA VAL A 14 -1.53 13.16 -14.09
C VAL A 14 -0.78 12.43 -12.99
N GLY A 15 -1.11 12.71 -11.75
CA GLY A 15 -0.54 12.01 -10.59
C GLY A 15 -1.25 10.69 -10.39
N LEU A 16 -0.73 9.61 -10.98
CA LEU A 16 -1.17 8.28 -10.60
C LEU A 16 -0.56 7.94 -9.24
N PHE A 17 -1.41 7.64 -8.27
CA PHE A 17 -0.97 7.08 -6.99
C PHE A 17 -0.57 5.61 -7.15
N LEU A 18 0.60 5.39 -7.68
CA LEU A 18 1.43 4.28 -7.22
C LEU A 18 2.02 4.77 -5.89
N GLY A 19 1.54 4.24 -4.78
CA GLY A 19 2.01 4.66 -3.45
C GLY A 19 3.52 4.52 -3.34
N LEU A 20 4.24 5.64 -3.49
CA LEU A 20 5.68 5.69 -3.32
C LEU A 20 5.95 5.80 -1.82
N VAL A 21 6.14 4.67 -1.14
CA VAL A 21 6.71 4.66 0.19
C VAL A 21 8.21 4.52 0.06
N LEU A 22 8.92 5.56 0.38
CA LEU A 22 10.37 5.60 0.45
C LEU A 22 10.83 5.46 1.88
N VAL A 23 11.41 4.32 2.17
CA VAL A 23 12.20 4.14 3.38
C VAL A 23 13.60 4.64 3.09
N ALA A 24 13.97 5.72 3.74
CA ALA A 24 15.36 6.17 3.80
C ALA A 24 16.08 5.32 4.86
N ALA A 25 16.79 4.28 4.45
CA ALA A 25 17.70 3.58 5.33
C ALA A 25 19.00 4.39 5.45
N ALA A 26 19.28 4.90 6.62
CA ALA A 26 20.56 5.55 6.96
C ALA A 26 21.57 4.50 7.43
N CYS A 27 22.77 4.61 6.91
CA CYS A 27 23.92 3.72 7.08
C CYS A 27 24.49 3.65 8.49
N GLY A 28 24.96 2.46 8.85
CA GLY A 28 26.01 2.30 9.88
C GLY A 28 26.66 0.93 9.71
N GLY A 29 27.93 0.92 9.23
CA GLY A 29 28.73 -0.29 9.04
C GLY A 29 29.45 -0.73 10.31
N ASP A 30 29.88 -1.94 10.39
CA ASP A 30 31.30 -2.35 10.40
C ASP A 30 31.45 -3.85 10.64
N ASP A 31 32.40 -4.37 9.87
CA ASP A 31 33.01 -5.68 9.84
C ASP A 31 33.19 -6.45 11.18
N GLU A 32 32.97 -7.76 11.12
CA GLU A 32 34.03 -8.77 11.38
C GLU A 32 33.52 -10.21 11.15
N THR A 33 34.22 -10.93 10.26
CA THR A 33 34.11 -12.39 10.11
C THR A 33 34.86 -13.13 11.20
N PRO A 34 34.44 -14.34 11.59
CA PRO A 34 35.32 -15.50 11.38
C PRO A 34 34.65 -16.83 10.99
N THR A 35 35.29 -17.40 10.00
CA THR A 35 35.60 -18.81 9.68
C THR A 35 34.94 -20.00 10.38
N ALA A 36 34.29 -20.78 9.53
CA ALA A 36 34.36 -22.22 9.21
C ALA A 36 34.57 -23.31 10.27
N GLY A 37 33.79 -24.35 10.08
CA GLY A 37 34.04 -25.77 10.52
C GLY A 37 32.75 -26.55 10.51
N GLY A 38 32.53 -27.32 9.66
CA GLY A 38 32.44 -28.57 8.98
C GLY A 38 31.79 -29.67 9.77
N ASP A 39 30.94 -30.34 9.10
CA ASP A 39 30.89 -31.79 8.83
C ASP A 39 29.52 -32.45 9.10
N GLY A 40 28.98 -33.04 8.03
CA GLY A 40 28.56 -34.44 8.01
C GLY A 40 27.14 -34.85 8.36
N GLY A 41 26.29 -35.02 7.33
CA GLY A 41 25.68 -36.35 7.23
C GLY A 41 24.22 -36.61 7.56
N THR A 42 23.57 -37.04 6.51
CA THR A 42 22.49 -38.04 6.35
C THR A 42 21.03 -37.60 6.34
N ASP A 43 20.57 -37.66 5.11
CA ASP A 43 19.26 -38.02 4.56
C ASP A 43 18.32 -38.84 5.49
N THR A 44 17.14 -38.31 5.76
CA THR A 44 15.88 -39.07 5.90
C THR A 44 14.73 -38.14 5.59
N GLY A 45 13.98 -38.44 4.51
CA GLY A 45 12.74 -37.75 4.16
C GLY A 45 11.69 -37.87 5.28
N GLU A 46 11.17 -36.75 5.68
CA GLU A 46 9.99 -36.66 6.52
C GLU A 46 8.97 -35.79 5.81
N GLU A 47 7.81 -36.39 5.54
CA GLU A 47 6.62 -35.70 5.08
C GLU A 47 6.30 -34.55 6.05
N THR A 48 6.40 -33.32 5.55
CA THR A 48 5.96 -32.15 6.33
C THR A 48 4.43 -32.11 6.31
N THR A 49 3.83 -32.73 7.29
CA THR A 49 2.47 -32.36 7.70
C THR A 49 2.55 -30.95 8.27
N THR A 50 1.98 -29.98 7.57
CA THR A 50 1.65 -28.67 8.12
C THR A 50 0.70 -28.90 9.31
N THR A 51 1.23 -28.87 10.50
CA THR A 51 0.48 -28.66 11.72
C THR A 51 0.03 -27.20 11.68
N GLU A 52 -1.28 -26.97 11.52
CA GLU A 52 -1.88 -25.74 11.96
C GLU A 52 -1.40 -25.52 13.42
N ALA A 53 -0.66 -24.45 13.64
CA ALA A 53 -0.35 -24.02 15.00
C ALA A 53 -1.70 -23.67 15.65
N ASP A 54 -2.03 -24.36 16.73
CA ASP A 54 -3.12 -23.95 17.63
C ASP A 54 -2.78 -22.50 18.06
N GLU A 55 -3.46 -21.51 17.49
CA GLU A 55 -3.44 -20.14 18.00
C GLU A 55 -4.01 -20.22 19.43
N GLU A 56 -3.17 -19.93 20.43
CA GLU A 56 -3.68 -19.64 21.76
C GLU A 56 -4.70 -18.50 21.63
N PRO A 57 -5.86 -18.59 22.29
CA PRO A 57 -6.88 -17.56 22.17
C PRO A 57 -6.27 -16.21 22.57
N ALA A 58 -6.31 -15.25 21.66
CA ALA A 58 -5.90 -13.88 21.91
C ALA A 58 -6.50 -13.41 23.24
N GLY A 59 -5.68 -12.79 24.11
CA GLY A 59 -6.13 -12.29 25.39
C GLY A 59 -7.36 -11.40 25.23
N THR A 60 -8.29 -11.45 26.16
CA THR A 60 -9.48 -10.58 26.12
C THR A 60 -9.02 -9.12 26.21
N PRO A 61 -9.46 -8.23 25.27
CA PRO A 61 -9.11 -6.82 25.34
C PRO A 61 -9.47 -6.19 26.68
N VAL A 62 -8.56 -5.40 27.22
CA VAL A 62 -8.73 -4.68 28.47
C VAL A 62 -8.95 -3.20 28.16
N GLU A 63 -10.01 -2.62 28.74
CA GLU A 63 -10.26 -1.19 28.62
C GLU A 63 -9.31 -0.37 29.50
N GLY A 64 -8.88 0.79 28.97
CA GLY A 64 -7.99 1.73 29.65
C GLY A 64 -6.52 1.51 29.31
N GLY A 65 -5.68 2.33 29.89
CA GLY A 65 -4.24 2.30 29.72
C GLY A 65 -3.71 3.19 28.58
N GLU A 66 -2.41 3.23 28.49
CA GLU A 66 -1.68 4.07 27.54
C GLU A 66 -0.61 3.22 26.84
N LEU A 67 -0.39 3.45 25.55
CA LEU A 67 0.70 2.84 24.77
C LEU A 67 1.53 3.90 24.06
N VAL A 68 2.81 3.59 23.83
CA VAL A 68 3.72 4.37 23.02
C VAL A 68 4.08 3.58 21.76
N PHE A 69 3.77 4.15 20.59
CA PHE A 69 3.95 3.55 19.27
C PHE A 69 5.14 4.22 18.55
N GLY A 70 6.16 3.46 18.19
CA GLY A 70 7.30 3.90 17.41
C GLY A 70 7.04 3.84 15.90
N THR A 71 7.40 4.90 15.14
CA THR A 71 7.32 4.93 13.68
C THR A 71 8.68 5.15 13.03
N GLU A 72 8.85 4.70 11.78
CA GLU A 72 10.12 4.85 11.03
C GLU A 72 10.37 6.29 10.54
N SER A 73 9.34 7.10 10.44
CA SER A 73 9.42 8.47 9.97
C SER A 73 8.53 9.37 10.80
N ASP A 74 8.81 10.67 10.73
CA ASP A 74 7.91 11.70 11.27
C ASP A 74 6.56 11.66 10.53
N VAL A 75 5.54 12.15 11.21
CA VAL A 75 4.19 12.34 10.64
C VAL A 75 4.22 13.59 9.76
N ALA A 76 4.03 13.41 8.47
CA ALA A 76 4.10 14.49 7.50
C ALA A 76 2.80 15.30 7.43
N THR A 77 1.65 14.66 7.65
CA THR A 77 0.33 15.29 7.54
C THR A 77 -0.71 14.55 8.38
N LEU A 78 -1.68 15.31 8.90
CA LEU A 78 -2.90 14.77 9.51
C LEU A 78 -4.11 14.90 8.57
N ALA A 79 -3.93 15.42 7.35
CA ALA A 79 -5.01 15.69 6.42
C ALA A 79 -5.54 14.40 5.77
N PRO A 80 -6.84 14.13 5.81
CA PRO A 80 -7.46 13.07 5.03
C PRO A 80 -7.21 13.27 3.53
N GLY A 81 -6.96 12.17 2.81
CA GLY A 81 -6.63 12.19 1.39
C GLY A 81 -5.15 12.47 1.08
N GLU A 82 -4.35 12.98 2.04
CA GLU A 82 -2.93 13.28 1.86
C GLU A 82 -1.99 12.28 2.57
N ALA A 83 -2.50 11.48 3.51
CA ALA A 83 -1.74 10.49 4.29
C ALA A 83 -1.24 9.35 3.39
N ALA A 84 0.03 9.41 2.99
CA ALA A 84 0.63 8.45 2.07
C ALA A 84 1.62 7.48 2.74
N GLN A 85 2.20 7.87 3.89
CA GLN A 85 3.20 7.08 4.59
C GLN A 85 2.56 6.23 5.71
N PRO A 86 3.16 5.09 6.09
CA PRO A 86 2.67 4.29 7.22
C PRO A 86 2.50 5.08 8.52
N SER A 87 3.45 5.96 8.84
CA SER A 87 3.40 6.84 10.02
C SER A 87 2.18 7.79 10.02
N ASP A 88 1.81 8.34 8.84
CA ASP A 88 0.62 9.19 8.71
C ASP A 88 -0.65 8.35 8.89
N LYS A 89 -0.67 7.13 8.33
CA LYS A 89 -1.84 6.25 8.35
C LYS A 89 -2.18 5.76 9.75
N VAL A 90 -1.21 5.41 10.58
CA VAL A 90 -1.45 5.05 12.00
C VAL A 90 -2.22 6.16 12.72
N ILE A 91 -1.89 7.43 12.47
CA ILE A 91 -2.57 8.56 13.10
C ILE A 91 -3.95 8.79 12.49
N THR A 92 -4.04 8.82 11.16
CA THR A 92 -5.32 9.12 10.48
C THR A 92 -6.38 8.05 10.72
N LEU A 93 -5.99 6.77 10.82
CA LEU A 93 -6.87 5.66 11.24
C LEU A 93 -7.39 5.81 12.67
N GLY A 94 -6.70 6.58 13.52
CA GLY A 94 -7.16 6.89 14.88
C GLY A 94 -8.07 8.12 14.96
N LEU A 95 -7.94 9.06 14.02
CA LEU A 95 -8.62 10.36 14.05
C LEU A 95 -9.87 10.43 13.18
N TYR A 96 -9.95 9.61 12.14
CA TYR A 96 -11.02 9.65 11.15
C TYR A 96 -11.59 8.26 10.90
N ASP A 97 -12.84 8.21 10.50
CA ASP A 97 -13.48 7.01 9.97
C ASP A 97 -13.79 7.20 8.47
N PRO A 98 -13.69 6.13 7.65
CA PRO A 98 -14.08 6.15 6.26
C PRO A 98 -15.59 5.90 6.08
N LEU A 99 -16.12 6.18 4.89
CA LEU A 99 -17.50 5.88 4.54
C LEU A 99 -17.77 4.38 4.46
N THR A 100 -16.84 3.63 3.90
CA THR A 100 -16.83 2.16 3.80
C THR A 100 -15.52 1.63 4.38
N THR A 101 -15.41 0.33 4.65
CA THR A 101 -14.19 -0.30 5.18
C THR A 101 -14.05 -1.70 4.63
N TYR A 102 -12.91 -2.34 4.86
CA TYR A 102 -12.73 -3.76 4.62
C TYR A 102 -13.06 -4.58 5.86
N VAL A 103 -13.81 -5.66 5.66
CA VAL A 103 -14.06 -6.72 6.64
C VAL A 103 -13.79 -8.04 5.93
N ASP A 104 -12.86 -8.83 6.43
CA ASP A 104 -12.46 -10.12 5.84
C ASP A 104 -12.11 -10.03 4.33
N GLY A 105 -11.47 -8.94 3.94
CA GLY A 105 -11.06 -8.68 2.56
C GLY A 105 -12.18 -8.16 1.63
N GLU A 106 -13.40 -7.97 2.14
CA GLU A 106 -14.53 -7.45 1.36
C GLU A 106 -14.94 -6.05 1.82
N ILE A 107 -15.41 -5.23 0.88
CA ILE A 107 -15.90 -3.87 1.18
C ILE A 107 -17.24 -3.94 1.92
N SER A 108 -17.29 -3.28 3.05
CA SER A 108 -18.45 -3.23 3.94
C SER A 108 -18.80 -1.79 4.33
N PRO A 109 -20.08 -1.50 4.67
CA PRO A 109 -20.46 -0.20 5.23
C PRO A 109 -19.70 0.12 6.53
N TYR A 110 -19.35 1.43 6.75
CA TYR A 110 -18.72 1.89 8.00
C TYR A 110 -19.39 3.16 8.54
N LEU A 111 -18.99 4.40 8.16
CA LEU A 111 -19.81 5.59 8.41
C LEU A 111 -21.12 5.57 7.61
N ALA A 112 -21.11 4.94 6.45
CA ALA A 112 -22.34 4.49 5.81
C ALA A 112 -22.97 3.37 6.66
N GLU A 113 -24.28 3.43 6.89
CA GLU A 113 -25.07 2.31 7.39
C GLU A 113 -25.35 1.30 6.27
N SER A 114 -25.54 1.81 5.06
CA SER A 114 -25.77 1.01 3.85
C SER A 114 -25.36 1.77 2.59
N TYR A 115 -25.06 1.02 1.52
CA TYR A 115 -24.90 1.55 0.18
C TYR A 115 -25.43 0.56 -0.86
N GLU A 116 -25.88 1.08 -2.01
CA GLU A 116 -26.43 0.29 -3.10
C GLU A 116 -26.01 0.91 -4.45
N PRO A 117 -25.16 0.26 -5.24
CA PRO A 117 -24.85 0.68 -6.60
C PRO A 117 -26.07 0.54 -7.52
N SER A 118 -26.22 1.44 -8.49
CA SER A 118 -27.21 1.27 -9.57
C SER A 118 -26.82 0.14 -10.51
N GLU A 119 -27.79 -0.43 -11.23
CA GLU A 119 -27.56 -1.51 -12.20
C GLU A 119 -26.53 -1.15 -13.30
N ASP A 120 -26.47 0.13 -13.68
CA ASP A 120 -25.53 0.66 -14.68
C ASP A 120 -24.20 1.15 -14.07
N LEU A 121 -24.03 1.03 -12.75
CA LEU A 121 -22.85 1.44 -11.99
C LEU A 121 -22.47 2.93 -12.16
N LEU A 122 -23.41 3.76 -12.65
CA LEU A 122 -23.24 5.19 -12.82
C LEU A 122 -23.69 5.98 -11.60
N SER A 123 -24.30 5.33 -10.62
CA SER A 123 -24.62 5.98 -9.34
C SER A 123 -24.55 4.99 -8.18
N MET A 124 -24.39 5.53 -6.97
CA MET A 124 -24.47 4.77 -5.73
C MET A 124 -25.29 5.55 -4.71
N THR A 125 -26.38 4.95 -4.24
CA THR A 125 -27.13 5.46 -3.10
C THR A 125 -26.45 5.02 -1.81
N MET A 126 -26.34 5.93 -0.84
CA MET A 126 -25.73 5.68 0.47
C MET A 126 -26.57 6.33 1.56
N THR A 127 -26.76 5.62 2.67
CA THR A 127 -27.35 6.17 3.90
C THR A 127 -26.29 6.20 4.99
N LEU A 128 -26.05 7.36 5.61
CA LEU A 128 -25.11 7.53 6.71
C LEU A 128 -25.70 7.01 8.03
N ARG A 129 -24.83 6.61 8.96
CA ARG A 129 -25.23 6.26 10.33
C ARG A 129 -25.83 7.44 11.06
N GLU A 130 -26.93 7.19 11.76
CA GLU A 130 -27.56 8.18 12.64
C GLU A 130 -26.75 8.38 13.93
N GLY A 131 -26.65 9.61 14.40
CA GLY A 131 -26.08 9.96 15.72
C GLY A 131 -24.56 10.07 15.75
N VAL A 132 -23.85 9.87 14.65
CA VAL A 132 -22.41 10.09 14.57
C VAL A 132 -22.09 11.58 14.63
N THR A 133 -21.11 11.96 15.46
CA THR A 133 -20.64 13.35 15.59
C THR A 133 -19.13 13.43 15.38
N PHE A 134 -18.69 14.55 14.83
CA PHE A 134 -17.28 14.90 14.80
C PHE A 134 -16.76 15.24 16.22
N HIS A 135 -15.44 15.26 16.39
CA HIS A 135 -14.80 15.59 17.67
C HIS A 135 -15.17 16.98 18.22
N ASP A 136 -15.59 17.89 17.36
CA ASP A 136 -16.09 19.24 17.74
C ASP A 136 -17.58 19.26 18.11
N GLY A 137 -18.24 18.10 18.10
CA GLY A 137 -19.65 17.92 18.43
C GLY A 137 -20.61 18.26 17.29
N THR A 138 -20.13 18.63 16.11
CA THR A 138 -21.00 18.81 14.93
C THR A 138 -21.46 17.44 14.38
N PRO A 139 -22.70 17.32 13.87
CA PRO A 139 -23.21 16.06 13.37
C PRO A 139 -22.58 15.68 12.03
N LEU A 140 -22.36 14.38 11.80
CA LEU A 140 -22.12 13.83 10.48
C LEU A 140 -23.47 13.81 9.72
N ASN A 141 -23.50 14.44 8.54
CA ASN A 141 -24.67 14.51 7.68
C ASN A 141 -24.26 14.59 6.20
N ALA A 142 -25.23 14.63 5.29
CA ALA A 142 -24.97 14.68 3.85
C ALA A 142 -24.13 15.90 3.44
N ASP A 143 -24.37 17.07 4.05
CA ASP A 143 -23.59 18.29 3.77
C ASP A 143 -22.11 18.15 4.12
N ALA A 144 -21.81 17.44 5.20
CA ALA A 144 -20.43 17.18 5.60
C ALA A 144 -19.66 16.36 4.55
N VAL A 145 -20.29 15.31 4.01
CA VAL A 145 -19.71 14.47 2.96
C VAL A 145 -19.53 15.26 1.65
N VAL A 146 -20.53 16.04 1.23
CA VAL A 146 -20.43 16.89 0.03
C VAL A 146 -19.27 17.87 0.16
N LYS A 147 -19.17 18.59 1.28
CA LYS A 147 -18.09 19.56 1.53
C LYS A 147 -16.71 18.92 1.56
N HIS A 148 -16.60 17.70 2.09
CA HIS A 148 -15.36 16.94 2.06
C HIS A 148 -14.90 16.68 0.61
N PHE A 149 -15.76 16.10 -0.24
CA PHE A 149 -15.39 15.82 -1.64
C PHE A 149 -15.19 17.08 -2.47
N ASP A 150 -15.96 18.16 -2.21
CA ASP A 150 -15.72 19.46 -2.84
C ASP A 150 -14.33 20.01 -2.51
N ARG A 151 -13.88 19.85 -1.24
CA ARG A 151 -12.53 20.22 -0.83
C ARG A 151 -11.46 19.37 -1.53
N LEU A 152 -11.64 18.05 -1.61
CA LEU A 152 -10.68 17.15 -2.28
C LEU A 152 -10.55 17.48 -3.78
N LYS A 153 -11.63 17.92 -4.42
CA LYS A 153 -11.65 18.32 -5.83
C LYS A 153 -11.12 19.73 -6.07
N ASP A 154 -11.02 20.56 -5.03
CA ASP A 154 -10.49 21.92 -5.18
C ASP A 154 -8.99 21.87 -5.51
N PRO A 155 -8.56 22.45 -6.65
CA PRO A 155 -7.14 22.51 -7.02
C PRO A 155 -6.24 23.17 -5.97
N VAL A 156 -6.80 24.02 -5.09
CA VAL A 156 -6.07 24.68 -4.01
C VAL A 156 -5.65 23.66 -2.93
N THR A 157 -6.46 22.64 -2.69
CA THR A 157 -6.14 21.54 -1.78
C THR A 157 -4.94 20.72 -2.28
N ALA A 158 -4.74 20.69 -3.60
CA ALA A 158 -3.70 19.89 -4.25
C ALA A 158 -3.69 18.42 -3.76
N CYS A 159 -4.91 17.85 -3.57
CA CYS A 159 -5.04 16.47 -3.12
C CYS A 159 -4.36 15.53 -4.10
N PRO A 160 -3.45 14.68 -3.63
CA PRO A 160 -2.94 13.60 -4.44
C PRO A 160 -4.04 12.65 -4.96
N CYS A 161 -5.17 12.61 -4.29
CA CYS A 161 -6.36 11.81 -4.62
C CYS A 161 -7.24 12.40 -5.74
N LEU A 162 -6.87 13.56 -6.31
CA LEU A 162 -7.74 14.31 -7.23
C LEU A 162 -8.25 13.47 -8.41
N ASP A 163 -7.36 12.67 -9.02
CA ASP A 163 -7.74 11.83 -10.16
C ASP A 163 -8.75 10.76 -9.74
N SER A 164 -8.56 10.15 -8.58
CA SER A 164 -9.48 9.12 -8.05
C SER A 164 -10.84 9.71 -7.72
N VAL A 165 -10.91 10.87 -7.05
CA VAL A 165 -12.21 11.51 -6.70
C VAL A 165 -12.87 12.20 -7.88
N SER A 166 -12.17 12.42 -9.00
CA SER A 166 -12.71 13.04 -10.21
C SER A 166 -13.77 12.19 -10.90
N ILE A 167 -13.85 10.89 -10.61
CA ILE A 167 -14.92 10.01 -11.08
C ILE A 167 -16.30 10.46 -10.54
N ILE A 168 -16.36 11.12 -9.39
CA ILE A 168 -17.59 11.65 -8.82
C ILE A 168 -18.00 12.90 -9.60
N GLU A 169 -19.05 12.83 -10.42
CA GLU A 169 -19.58 13.98 -11.16
C GLU A 169 -20.33 14.92 -10.23
N SER A 170 -21.25 14.39 -9.42
CA SER A 170 -22.01 15.12 -8.42
C SER A 170 -22.42 14.24 -7.25
N ILE A 171 -22.82 14.88 -6.14
CA ILE A 171 -23.40 14.20 -4.98
C ILE A 171 -24.72 14.89 -4.67
N ASP A 172 -25.84 14.16 -4.81
CA ASP A 172 -27.16 14.66 -4.47
C ASP A 172 -27.52 14.35 -3.02
N MET A 173 -28.31 15.20 -2.40
CA MET A 173 -28.79 15.08 -1.02
C MET A 173 -30.33 15.01 -1.03
N PRO A 174 -30.95 13.83 -1.26
CA PRO A 174 -32.38 13.69 -1.41
C PRO A 174 -33.22 14.19 -0.20
N ALA A 175 -32.68 14.00 1.01
CA ALA A 175 -33.28 14.46 2.27
C ALA A 175 -32.82 15.88 2.70
N GLY A 176 -32.06 16.58 1.84
CA GLY A 176 -31.43 17.87 2.12
C GLY A 176 -30.13 17.78 2.89
N PRO A 177 -29.46 18.92 3.15
CA PRO A 177 -28.11 18.96 3.71
C PRO A 177 -28.00 18.38 5.12
N GLU A 178 -29.02 18.46 5.93
CA GLU A 178 -29.07 17.88 7.28
C GLU A 178 -29.51 16.40 7.28
N GLY A 179 -29.84 15.84 6.10
CA GLY A 179 -30.23 14.46 5.94
C GLY A 179 -29.04 13.50 6.00
N LEU A 180 -29.36 12.20 5.95
CA LEU A 180 -28.36 11.13 5.98
C LEU A 180 -28.21 10.43 4.61
N ASP A 181 -29.11 10.73 3.66
CA ASP A 181 -29.12 10.08 2.35
C ASP A 181 -28.30 10.85 1.33
N LEU A 182 -27.49 10.12 0.57
CA LEU A 182 -26.63 10.61 -0.49
C LEU A 182 -26.85 9.79 -1.76
N VAL A 183 -26.69 10.44 -2.92
CA VAL A 183 -26.55 9.75 -4.20
C VAL A 183 -25.29 10.27 -4.87
N PHE A 184 -24.27 9.42 -4.96
CA PHE A 184 -23.08 9.70 -5.75
C PHE A 184 -23.38 9.41 -7.21
N ASN A 185 -23.21 10.40 -8.09
CA ASN A 185 -23.31 10.24 -9.53
C ASN A 185 -21.90 10.19 -10.11
N LEU A 186 -21.61 9.20 -10.95
CA LEU A 186 -20.29 8.92 -11.47
C LEU A 186 -20.19 9.27 -12.97
N ALA A 187 -19.05 9.80 -13.37
CA ALA A 187 -18.77 10.14 -14.77
C ALA A 187 -18.62 8.90 -15.68
N THR A 188 -18.24 7.76 -15.11
CA THR A 188 -18.08 6.47 -15.78
C THR A 188 -18.53 5.35 -14.84
N PRO A 189 -19.06 4.21 -15.36
CA PRO A 189 -19.41 3.07 -14.52
C PRO A 189 -18.21 2.61 -13.69
N SER A 190 -18.45 2.30 -12.41
CA SER A 190 -17.40 1.78 -11.53
C SER A 190 -17.96 0.91 -10.43
N VAL A 191 -17.70 -0.39 -10.52
CA VAL A 191 -18.00 -1.34 -9.45
C VAL A 191 -17.04 -1.15 -8.25
N ALA A 192 -15.83 -0.62 -8.50
CA ALA A 192 -14.82 -0.35 -7.49
C ALA A 192 -15.03 0.98 -6.71
N PHE A 193 -16.11 1.70 -6.99
CA PHE A 193 -16.34 2.98 -6.30
C PHE A 193 -16.44 2.87 -4.78
N PRO A 194 -17.06 1.82 -4.18
CA PRO A 194 -17.04 1.64 -2.72
C PRO A 194 -15.63 1.47 -2.13
N ASP A 195 -14.68 0.87 -2.87
CA ASP A 195 -13.28 0.75 -2.44
C ASP A 195 -12.60 2.12 -2.30
N LEU A 196 -12.86 3.04 -3.23
CA LEU A 196 -12.38 4.43 -3.12
C LEU A 196 -12.78 5.07 -1.78
N LEU A 197 -13.97 4.76 -1.29
CA LEU A 197 -14.52 5.32 -0.06
C LEU A 197 -14.02 4.61 1.22
N ALA A 198 -13.35 3.46 1.09
CA ALA A 198 -12.63 2.79 2.17
C ALA A 198 -11.22 3.33 2.36
N GLY A 199 -10.65 3.92 1.31
CA GLY A 199 -9.32 4.53 1.33
C GLY A 199 -9.29 5.93 1.95
N SER A 200 -8.12 6.56 1.89
CA SER A 200 -7.87 7.90 2.46
C SER A 200 -8.84 8.98 1.96
N SER A 201 -9.42 8.81 0.77
CA SER A 201 -10.42 9.72 0.21
C SER A 201 -11.79 9.62 0.87
N GLY A 202 -12.05 8.55 1.61
CA GLY A 202 -13.31 8.34 2.32
C GLY A 202 -13.29 8.76 3.78
N TYR A 203 -12.14 9.19 4.33
CA TYR A 203 -12.03 9.70 5.70
C TYR A 203 -12.57 11.12 5.79
N ILE A 204 -13.64 11.31 6.53
CA ILE A 204 -14.38 12.57 6.56
C ILE A 204 -13.90 13.48 7.71
N GLU A 205 -13.48 14.71 7.39
CA GLU A 205 -13.19 15.75 8.37
C GLU A 205 -14.40 16.66 8.64
N SER A 206 -14.39 17.31 9.81
CA SER A 206 -15.43 18.30 10.16
C SER A 206 -15.40 19.51 9.22
N PRO A 207 -16.49 19.77 8.45
CA PRO A 207 -16.56 20.96 7.61
C PRO A 207 -16.61 22.24 8.43
N THR A 208 -17.13 22.19 9.66
CA THR A 208 -17.16 23.32 10.60
C THR A 208 -15.75 23.72 11.04
N ALA A 209 -14.92 22.73 11.39
CA ALA A 209 -13.53 22.98 11.76
C ALA A 209 -12.71 23.54 10.59
N VAL A 210 -12.89 22.99 9.38
CA VAL A 210 -12.23 23.49 8.16
C VAL A 210 -12.67 24.92 7.84
N ALA A 211 -13.97 25.20 7.88
CA ALA A 211 -14.49 26.56 7.69
C ALA A 211 -14.01 27.55 8.78
N GLY A 212 -13.74 27.04 9.98
CA GLY A 212 -13.12 27.78 11.10
C GLY A 212 -11.64 28.07 10.93
N GLY A 213 -11.00 27.56 9.87
CA GLY A 213 -9.59 27.78 9.55
C GLY A 213 -8.64 26.71 10.11
N LEU A 214 -9.14 25.52 10.44
CA LEU A 214 -8.29 24.39 10.84
C LEU A 214 -7.29 24.07 9.74
N ASN A 215 -6.00 24.02 10.10
CA ASN A 215 -4.96 23.50 9.22
C ASN A 215 -4.91 21.97 9.37
N LEU A 216 -5.46 21.24 8.43
CA LEU A 216 -5.52 19.78 8.46
C LEU A 216 -4.15 19.09 8.43
N LYS A 217 -3.06 19.79 8.04
CA LYS A 217 -1.70 19.21 8.11
C LYS A 217 -1.19 19.04 9.53
N THR A 218 -1.67 19.87 10.44
CA THR A 218 -1.17 19.93 11.83
C THR A 218 -2.27 19.85 12.88
N GLY A 219 -3.52 19.72 12.46
CA GLY A 219 -4.68 19.57 13.32
C GLY A 219 -5.72 18.67 12.68
N ALA A 220 -6.54 18.05 13.49
CA ALA A 220 -7.53 17.08 13.04
C ALA A 220 -8.82 17.19 13.83
N VAL A 221 -9.94 17.14 13.13
CA VAL A 221 -11.28 17.00 13.69
C VAL A 221 -12.05 16.02 12.79
N GLY A 222 -12.06 14.76 13.17
CA GLY A 222 -12.76 13.67 12.50
C GLY A 222 -13.85 13.07 13.35
N THR A 223 -14.27 11.85 13.02
CA THR A 223 -15.26 11.04 13.75
C THR A 223 -14.61 9.89 14.51
N GLY A 224 -13.30 9.71 14.39
CA GLY A 224 -12.55 8.54 14.82
C GLY A 224 -12.52 8.28 16.33
N PRO A 225 -11.95 7.12 16.73
CA PRO A 225 -11.92 6.66 18.11
C PRO A 225 -11.07 7.52 19.05
N PHE A 226 -10.14 8.29 18.50
CA PHE A 226 -9.30 9.21 19.27
C PHE A 226 -9.48 10.65 18.81
N THR A 227 -9.24 11.59 19.71
CA THR A 227 -9.08 13.02 19.46
C THR A 227 -7.61 13.39 19.47
N LEU A 228 -7.21 14.40 18.71
CA LEU A 228 -5.85 14.94 18.71
C LEU A 228 -5.64 15.81 19.96
N ALA A 229 -4.78 15.38 20.88
CA ALA A 229 -4.40 16.14 22.07
C ALA A 229 -3.15 16.99 21.84
N GLU A 230 -2.13 16.46 21.12
CA GLU A 230 -0.88 17.17 20.82
C GLU A 230 -0.34 16.75 19.45
N PHE A 231 0.19 17.72 18.71
CA PHE A 231 1.01 17.48 17.52
C PHE A 231 2.29 18.32 17.61
N SER A 232 3.42 17.67 17.81
CA SER A 232 4.77 18.25 17.83
C SER A 232 5.60 17.61 16.73
N ALA A 233 5.73 18.30 15.59
CA ALA A 233 6.45 17.78 14.43
C ALA A 233 7.89 17.37 14.78
N GLY A 234 8.29 16.16 14.36
CA GLY A 234 9.60 15.59 14.67
C GLY A 234 9.75 15.08 16.10
N GLU A 235 8.76 15.25 16.96
CA GLU A 235 8.84 14.83 18.36
C GLU A 235 7.78 13.77 18.71
N ARG A 236 6.49 14.11 18.59
CA ARG A 236 5.40 13.19 18.92
C ARG A 236 4.03 13.68 18.45
N VAL A 237 3.11 12.72 18.36
CA VAL A 237 1.67 12.95 18.28
C VAL A 237 0.99 12.26 19.45
N VAL A 238 0.09 12.94 20.15
CA VAL A 238 -0.66 12.38 21.28
C VAL A 238 -2.14 12.33 20.92
N LEU A 239 -2.72 11.15 21.02
CA LEU A 239 -4.12 10.85 20.80
C LEU A 239 -4.77 10.46 22.12
N GLU A 240 -5.91 11.06 22.45
CA GLU A 240 -6.71 10.74 23.64
C GLU A 240 -8.06 10.11 23.24
N LYS A 241 -8.56 9.19 24.05
CA LYS A 241 -9.85 8.50 23.84
C LYS A 241 -10.96 9.51 23.55
N ASN A 242 -11.69 9.28 22.45
CA ASN A 242 -12.93 10.00 22.17
C ASN A 242 -14.07 9.37 23.02
N PRO A 243 -14.56 10.02 24.07
CA PRO A 243 -15.60 9.46 24.93
C PRO A 243 -16.97 9.34 24.25
N ASN A 244 -17.13 9.99 23.08
CA ASN A 244 -18.36 9.98 22.31
C ASN A 244 -18.22 9.16 21.02
N TYR A 245 -17.20 8.31 20.93
CA TYR A 245 -17.02 7.46 19.75
C TYR A 245 -18.22 6.52 19.56
N TRP A 246 -18.69 6.39 18.36
CA TRP A 246 -19.88 5.64 18.00
C TRP A 246 -19.66 4.13 17.89
N GLY A 247 -18.40 3.69 17.63
CA GLY A 247 -18.03 2.32 17.30
C GLY A 247 -17.84 1.44 18.54
N THR A 248 -18.22 0.16 18.40
CA THR A 248 -17.95 -0.91 19.34
C THR A 248 -17.23 -2.05 18.66
N ASP A 249 -16.59 -2.93 19.42
CA ASP A 249 -16.08 -4.19 18.92
C ASP A 249 -17.22 -5.21 18.66
N GLU A 250 -16.86 -6.40 18.20
CA GLU A 250 -17.80 -7.51 17.95
C GLU A 250 -18.53 -8.02 19.20
N ASN A 251 -17.99 -7.76 20.39
CA ASN A 251 -18.57 -8.11 21.68
C ASN A 251 -19.41 -6.98 22.27
N GLY A 252 -19.50 -5.83 21.58
CA GLY A 252 -20.22 -4.64 22.02
C GLY A 252 -19.46 -3.79 23.04
N ILE A 253 -18.14 -3.98 23.19
CA ILE A 253 -17.30 -3.15 24.04
C ILE A 253 -17.01 -1.82 23.30
N GLN A 254 -17.14 -0.71 24.02
CA GLN A 254 -16.94 0.63 23.46
C GLN A 254 -15.49 0.88 23.11
N LEU A 255 -15.24 1.23 21.84
CA LEU A 255 -13.91 1.62 21.37
C LEU A 255 -13.61 3.12 21.64
N PRO A 256 -12.33 3.53 21.64
CA PRO A 256 -11.14 2.66 21.67
C PRO A 256 -10.96 2.03 23.05
N TYR A 257 -10.19 0.94 23.10
CA TYR A 257 -9.85 0.33 24.40
C TYR A 257 -8.93 1.25 25.21
N LEU A 258 -7.86 1.81 24.56
CA LEU A 258 -6.89 2.67 25.21
C LEU A 258 -7.47 4.03 25.59
N ASP A 259 -6.99 4.58 26.72
CA ASP A 259 -7.23 5.97 27.08
C ASP A 259 -6.35 6.95 26.30
N LYS A 260 -5.13 6.50 25.94
CA LYS A 260 -4.16 7.34 25.23
C LYS A 260 -3.20 6.52 24.38
N LEU A 261 -2.88 7.05 23.20
CA LEU A 261 -1.81 6.56 22.33
C LEU A 261 -0.85 7.70 22.03
N THR A 262 0.45 7.48 22.32
CA THR A 262 1.52 8.42 21.94
C THR A 262 2.31 7.81 20.79
N VAL A 263 2.42 8.52 19.67
CA VAL A 263 3.20 8.10 18.51
C VAL A 263 4.47 8.91 18.43
N VAL A 264 5.62 8.23 18.33
CA VAL A 264 6.96 8.85 18.33
C VAL A 264 7.77 8.40 17.12
N PRO A 265 8.36 9.32 16.33
CA PRO A 265 9.24 8.96 15.23
C PRO A 265 10.62 8.55 15.77
N ILE A 266 11.06 7.35 15.40
CA ILE A 266 12.40 6.82 15.69
C ILE A 266 12.95 6.23 14.39
N PRO A 267 13.60 7.04 13.52
CA PRO A 267 14.01 6.60 12.18
C PRO A 267 15.04 5.47 12.17
N ASP A 268 15.94 5.42 13.13
CA ASP A 268 16.96 4.38 13.23
C ASP A 268 16.36 3.08 13.79
N SER A 269 16.51 1.97 13.05
CA SER A 269 15.91 0.69 13.41
C SER A 269 16.51 0.12 14.71
N GLY A 270 17.82 0.25 14.91
CA GLY A 270 18.48 -0.19 16.14
C GLY A 270 18.00 0.58 17.37
N GLN A 271 17.74 1.89 17.22
CA GLN A 271 17.16 2.71 18.31
C GLN A 271 15.71 2.32 18.60
N ARG A 272 14.90 1.91 17.58
CA ARG A 272 13.54 1.42 17.83
C ARG A 272 13.56 0.12 18.63
N VAL A 273 14.43 -0.84 18.26
CA VAL A 273 14.58 -2.09 19.02
C VAL A 273 15.04 -1.78 20.46
N ALA A 274 16.05 -0.94 20.64
CA ALA A 274 16.54 -0.57 21.96
C ALA A 274 15.46 0.15 22.82
N ALA A 275 14.63 1.00 22.20
CA ALA A 275 13.52 1.66 22.88
C ALA A 275 12.44 0.67 23.32
N LEU A 276 12.17 -0.38 22.51
CA LEU A 276 11.28 -1.47 22.90
C LEU A 276 11.86 -2.28 24.06
N GLU A 277 13.15 -2.64 24.01
CA GLU A 277 13.85 -3.36 25.08
C GLU A 277 13.84 -2.60 26.43
N THR A 278 13.99 -1.28 26.40
CA THR A 278 13.97 -0.43 27.60
C THR A 278 12.57 -0.09 28.11
N GLY A 279 11.53 -0.34 27.29
CA GLY A 279 10.16 0.02 27.60
C GLY A 279 9.83 1.49 27.36
N ASP A 280 10.65 2.20 26.59
CA ASP A 280 10.36 3.58 26.18
C ASP A 280 9.27 3.63 25.10
N ILE A 281 9.12 2.54 24.33
CA ILE A 281 7.98 2.27 23.46
C ILE A 281 7.43 0.87 23.75
N ASP A 282 6.17 0.62 23.36
CA ASP A 282 5.47 -0.65 23.59
C ASP A 282 5.33 -1.48 22.32
N ILE A 283 5.25 -0.80 21.19
CA ILE A 283 5.08 -1.35 19.85
C ILE A 283 5.75 -0.42 18.84
N PHE A 284 6.26 -0.96 17.74
CA PHE A 284 6.68 -0.16 16.59
C PHE A 284 6.37 -0.82 15.26
N GLN A 285 6.18 0.00 14.22
CA GLN A 285 6.05 -0.47 12.84
C GLN A 285 7.39 -0.34 12.10
N THR A 286 7.67 -1.32 11.23
CA THR A 286 8.84 -1.31 10.36
C THR A 286 8.58 -2.02 9.03
N ALA A 287 9.16 -1.50 7.93
CA ALA A 287 9.24 -2.18 6.64
C ALA A 287 10.57 -2.94 6.48
N ASP A 288 11.48 -2.82 7.45
CA ASP A 288 12.76 -3.54 7.45
C ASP A 288 12.60 -4.96 7.98
N SER A 289 12.61 -5.93 7.07
CA SER A 289 12.47 -7.35 7.37
C SER A 289 13.52 -7.87 8.35
N LYS A 290 14.76 -7.33 8.28
CA LYS A 290 15.85 -7.74 9.20
C LYS A 290 15.57 -7.26 10.63
N THR A 291 15.06 -6.05 10.78
CA THR A 291 14.63 -5.55 12.10
C THR A 291 13.54 -6.42 12.70
N VAL A 292 12.60 -6.93 11.88
CA VAL A 292 11.56 -7.88 12.34
C VAL A 292 12.22 -9.15 12.86
N SER A 293 13.05 -9.82 12.05
CA SER A 293 13.72 -11.07 12.45
C SER A 293 14.60 -10.91 13.70
N GLN A 294 15.37 -9.83 13.77
CA GLN A 294 16.23 -9.54 14.93
C GLN A 294 15.42 -9.31 16.21
N SER A 295 14.24 -8.71 16.10
CA SER A 295 13.36 -8.48 17.25
C SER A 295 12.73 -9.79 17.72
N GLU A 296 12.35 -10.68 16.82
CA GLU A 296 11.86 -12.02 17.16
C GLU A 296 12.96 -12.85 17.85
N ASP A 297 14.20 -12.79 17.33
CA ASP A 297 15.36 -13.44 17.95
C ASP A 297 15.66 -12.88 19.37
N ALA A 298 15.34 -11.61 19.61
CA ALA A 298 15.45 -10.99 20.92
C ALA A 298 14.26 -11.34 21.86
N GLY A 299 13.25 -12.05 21.37
CA GLY A 299 12.12 -12.55 22.14
C GLY A 299 10.88 -11.66 22.12
N PHE A 300 10.80 -10.69 21.21
CA PHE A 300 9.60 -9.87 20.99
C PHE A 300 8.64 -10.55 20.01
N ALA A 301 7.36 -10.27 20.14
CA ALA A 301 6.36 -10.69 19.18
C ALA A 301 6.34 -9.79 17.95
N ALA A 302 6.01 -10.36 16.79
CA ALA A 302 5.87 -9.60 15.55
C ALA A 302 4.65 -10.06 14.76
N GLN A 303 3.76 -9.10 14.44
CA GLN A 303 2.75 -9.30 13.43
C GLN A 303 3.35 -8.95 12.06
N LYS A 304 3.31 -9.90 11.13
CA LYS A 304 3.84 -9.76 9.77
C LYS A 304 2.70 -9.55 8.79
N ILE A 305 2.73 -8.44 8.06
CA ILE A 305 1.74 -8.08 7.05
C ILE A 305 2.46 -8.03 5.71
N SER A 306 2.03 -8.84 4.76
CA SER A 306 2.64 -8.95 3.43
C SER A 306 1.56 -8.86 2.35
N GLY A 307 1.98 -8.71 1.09
CA GLY A 307 1.08 -8.79 -0.06
C GLY A 307 0.54 -7.46 -0.59
N SER A 308 0.74 -6.35 0.13
CA SER A 308 0.18 -5.04 -0.25
C SER A 308 1.10 -4.17 -1.14
N SER A 309 2.34 -4.57 -1.35
CA SER A 309 3.28 -3.92 -2.28
C SER A 309 4.43 -4.85 -2.66
N SER A 310 5.14 -4.54 -3.73
CA SER A 310 6.37 -5.24 -4.12
C SER A 310 7.34 -4.33 -4.86
N THR A 311 8.62 -4.70 -4.87
CA THR A 311 9.56 -4.16 -5.84
C THR A 311 9.30 -4.79 -7.20
N ILE A 312 9.16 -3.94 -8.24
CA ILE A 312 8.94 -4.35 -9.62
C ILE A 312 10.06 -3.87 -10.51
N ILE A 313 10.26 -4.57 -11.63
CA ILE A 313 11.10 -4.12 -12.74
C ILE A 313 10.18 -3.72 -13.88
N LEU A 314 10.11 -2.42 -14.15
CA LEU A 314 9.43 -1.86 -15.31
C LEU A 314 10.25 -2.20 -16.56
N LEU A 315 9.61 -2.75 -17.58
CA LEU A 315 10.21 -3.03 -18.88
C LEU A 315 9.59 -2.10 -19.92
N ASN A 316 10.41 -1.45 -20.75
CA ASN A 316 9.87 -0.59 -21.81
C ASN A 316 9.42 -1.43 -23.01
N ASN A 317 8.13 -1.77 -23.06
CA ASN A 317 7.56 -2.65 -24.09
C ASN A 317 7.56 -2.05 -25.51
N GLN A 318 7.97 -0.78 -25.70
CA GLN A 318 8.08 -0.15 -27.00
C GLN A 318 9.53 0.08 -27.44
N LYS A 319 10.51 -0.30 -26.63
CA LYS A 319 11.93 -0.02 -26.86
C LYS A 319 12.74 -1.32 -26.86
N PRO A 320 13.63 -1.55 -27.86
CA PRO A 320 14.59 -2.65 -27.78
C PRO A 320 15.41 -2.59 -26.50
N PRO A 321 15.72 -3.74 -25.87
CA PRO A 321 15.38 -5.09 -26.34
C PRO A 321 13.99 -5.57 -25.89
N PHE A 322 13.28 -4.82 -25.03
CA PHE A 322 12.05 -5.26 -24.35
C PHE A 322 10.77 -5.05 -25.18
N ASP A 323 10.85 -4.56 -26.42
CA ASP A 323 9.78 -4.68 -27.41
C ASP A 323 9.57 -6.14 -27.88
N ASP A 324 10.57 -7.02 -27.68
CA ASP A 324 10.45 -8.45 -27.90
C ASP A 324 10.03 -9.18 -26.62
N VAL A 325 8.91 -9.92 -26.66
CA VAL A 325 8.42 -10.73 -25.54
C VAL A 325 9.45 -11.75 -25.03
N LYS A 326 10.26 -12.32 -25.94
CA LYS A 326 11.31 -13.28 -25.55
C LYS A 326 12.39 -12.64 -24.68
N ALA A 327 12.73 -11.38 -24.93
CA ALA A 327 13.67 -10.64 -24.08
C ALA A 327 13.09 -10.42 -22.68
N ARG A 328 11.80 -10.09 -22.57
CA ARG A 328 11.12 -9.93 -21.30
C ARG A 328 11.04 -11.26 -20.53
N GLN A 329 10.67 -12.33 -21.21
CA GLN A 329 10.63 -13.68 -20.63
C GLN A 329 12.03 -14.16 -20.21
N ALA A 330 13.06 -13.93 -21.02
CA ALA A 330 14.44 -14.30 -20.67
C ALA A 330 14.88 -13.64 -19.37
N LEU A 331 14.61 -12.34 -19.21
CA LEU A 331 14.92 -11.64 -17.95
C LEU A 331 14.11 -12.21 -16.78
N ALA A 332 12.81 -12.47 -16.95
CA ALA A 332 11.96 -13.03 -15.90
C ALA A 332 12.48 -14.39 -15.42
N TYR A 333 12.78 -15.32 -16.35
CA TYR A 333 13.37 -16.62 -16.03
C TYR A 333 14.75 -16.53 -15.37
N SER A 334 15.52 -15.46 -15.60
CA SER A 334 16.86 -15.30 -14.99
C SER A 334 16.84 -14.75 -13.57
N ILE A 335 15.71 -14.19 -13.10
CA ILE A 335 15.61 -13.58 -11.76
C ILE A 335 15.32 -14.63 -10.71
N ASN A 336 16.33 -14.96 -9.90
CA ASN A 336 16.19 -15.88 -8.77
C ASN A 336 15.63 -15.13 -7.54
N LYS A 337 14.29 -15.18 -7.39
CA LYS A 337 13.57 -14.51 -6.29
C LYS A 337 13.91 -15.10 -4.93
N ASP A 338 14.17 -16.40 -4.85
CA ASP A 338 14.57 -17.06 -3.60
C ASP A 338 15.95 -16.60 -3.15
N LEU A 339 16.91 -16.48 -4.09
CA LEU A 339 18.24 -15.95 -3.79
C LEU A 339 18.17 -14.49 -3.33
N ILE A 340 17.31 -13.66 -3.97
CA ILE A 340 17.07 -12.28 -3.52
C ILE A 340 16.50 -12.29 -2.10
N ASN A 341 15.51 -13.15 -1.83
CA ASN A 341 14.89 -13.27 -0.52
C ASN A 341 15.91 -13.66 0.56
N GLU A 342 16.70 -14.71 0.30
CA GLU A 342 17.73 -15.17 1.22
C GLU A 342 18.77 -14.07 1.53
N ARG A 343 19.26 -13.37 0.50
CA ARG A 343 20.38 -12.44 0.66
C ARG A 343 19.98 -11.06 1.16
N ALA A 344 18.82 -10.57 0.73
CA ALA A 344 18.36 -9.22 1.08
C ALA A 344 17.44 -9.22 2.31
N TYR A 345 16.71 -10.32 2.56
CA TYR A 345 15.58 -10.33 3.48
C TYR A 345 15.52 -11.51 4.44
N ASP A 346 16.64 -12.24 4.60
CA ASP A 346 16.77 -13.40 5.51
C ASP A 346 15.71 -14.50 5.27
N GLY A 347 15.16 -14.58 4.04
CA GLY A 347 14.20 -15.60 3.62
C GLY A 347 12.75 -15.35 4.07
N ILE A 348 12.44 -14.22 4.72
CA ILE A 348 11.13 -14.01 5.35
C ILE A 348 10.08 -13.33 4.47
N ARG A 349 10.46 -12.82 3.30
CA ARG A 349 9.50 -12.28 2.34
C ARG A 349 8.90 -13.36 1.44
N VAL A 350 7.76 -13.08 0.85
CA VAL A 350 7.09 -13.98 -0.08
C VAL A 350 7.43 -13.57 -1.52
N PRO A 351 7.86 -14.50 -2.40
CA PRO A 351 8.01 -14.23 -3.82
C PRO A 351 6.70 -13.75 -4.46
N SER A 352 6.77 -12.72 -5.28
CA SER A 352 5.64 -12.17 -6.02
C SER A 352 5.76 -12.52 -7.51
N TYR A 353 4.69 -13.05 -8.09
CA TYR A 353 4.61 -13.39 -9.52
C TYR A 353 3.53 -12.61 -10.25
N SER A 354 2.75 -11.81 -9.53
CA SER A 354 1.64 -11.04 -10.07
C SER A 354 1.61 -9.64 -9.43
N GLY A 355 0.97 -8.69 -10.12
CA GLY A 355 0.70 -7.34 -9.59
C GLY A 355 -0.51 -7.26 -8.66
N PHE A 356 -1.09 -8.40 -8.25
CA PHE A 356 -2.26 -8.47 -7.39
C PHE A 356 -1.88 -8.69 -5.93
N ALA A 357 -2.70 -8.20 -5.00
CA ALA A 357 -2.52 -8.47 -3.58
C ALA A 357 -2.80 -9.95 -3.27
N LEU A 358 -2.00 -10.54 -2.37
CA LEU A 358 -2.17 -11.96 -1.99
C LEU A 358 -3.55 -12.26 -1.38
N ASP A 359 -4.10 -11.30 -0.63
CA ASP A 359 -5.38 -11.44 0.06
C ASP A 359 -6.58 -11.08 -0.83
N SER A 360 -6.33 -10.71 -2.10
CA SER A 360 -7.40 -10.40 -3.04
C SER A 360 -8.08 -11.68 -3.53
N SER A 361 -9.41 -11.71 -3.52
CA SER A 361 -10.21 -12.79 -4.12
C SER A 361 -10.03 -12.88 -5.65
N TYR A 362 -9.35 -11.90 -6.24
CA TYR A 362 -9.01 -11.80 -7.67
C TYR A 362 -7.56 -12.21 -7.95
N TYR A 363 -6.80 -12.65 -6.96
CA TYR A 363 -5.45 -13.20 -7.16
C TYR A 363 -5.53 -14.61 -7.75
N ASN A 364 -4.88 -14.84 -8.89
CA ASN A 364 -4.77 -16.15 -9.53
C ASN A 364 -3.42 -16.81 -9.14
N PRO A 365 -3.42 -17.83 -8.27
CA PRO A 365 -2.18 -18.49 -7.87
C PRO A 365 -1.55 -19.34 -8.97
N ASP A 366 -2.29 -19.68 -10.01
CA ASP A 366 -1.84 -20.51 -11.14
C ASP A 366 -1.30 -19.67 -12.31
N ALA A 367 -1.36 -18.33 -12.21
CA ALA A 367 -0.88 -17.40 -13.23
C ALA A 367 0.18 -16.44 -12.67
N GLY A 368 0.95 -15.84 -13.56
CA GLY A 368 1.95 -14.82 -13.21
C GLY A 368 3.23 -14.92 -14.03
N THR A 369 4.17 -14.05 -13.71
CA THR A 369 5.47 -14.04 -14.38
C THR A 369 6.24 -15.35 -14.12
N PRO A 370 7.09 -15.80 -15.07
CA PRO A 370 7.81 -17.05 -14.93
C PRO A 370 8.61 -17.17 -13.63
N GLU A 371 8.67 -18.38 -13.09
CA GLU A 371 9.60 -18.75 -12.03
C GLU A 371 11.04 -18.84 -12.56
N TYR A 372 12.03 -18.79 -11.67
CA TYR A 372 13.45 -18.91 -12.03
C TYR A 372 13.75 -20.23 -12.74
N ASP A 373 14.25 -20.12 -13.98
CA ASP A 373 14.74 -21.24 -14.81
C ASP A 373 15.91 -20.76 -15.67
N ALA A 374 17.13 -21.03 -15.18
CA ALA A 374 18.35 -20.59 -15.84
C ALA A 374 18.55 -21.26 -17.22
N GLU A 375 18.12 -22.52 -17.40
CA GLU A 375 18.24 -23.22 -18.68
C GLU A 375 17.33 -22.56 -19.73
N LYS A 376 16.09 -22.22 -19.33
CA LYS A 376 15.14 -21.55 -20.21
C LYS A 376 15.57 -20.12 -20.54
N ALA A 377 16.13 -19.39 -19.56
CA ALA A 377 16.68 -18.07 -19.80
C ALA A 377 17.84 -18.12 -20.81
N GLU A 378 18.81 -19.04 -20.64
CA GLU A 378 19.95 -19.24 -21.56
C GLU A 378 19.48 -19.61 -22.98
N GLU A 379 18.45 -20.48 -23.12
CA GLU A 379 17.84 -20.82 -24.39
C GLU A 379 17.32 -19.56 -25.11
N LEU A 380 16.51 -18.75 -24.42
CA LEU A 380 15.92 -17.51 -24.98
C LEU A 380 16.99 -16.47 -25.33
N VAL A 381 18.00 -16.28 -24.47
CA VAL A 381 19.13 -15.39 -24.76
C VAL A 381 19.91 -15.85 -26.00
N THR A 382 20.09 -17.15 -26.17
CA THR A 382 20.76 -17.72 -27.35
C THR A 382 19.91 -17.50 -28.61
N GLU A 383 18.59 -17.69 -28.55
CA GLU A 383 17.67 -17.42 -29.68
C GLU A 383 17.65 -15.95 -30.10
N LEU A 384 17.78 -15.03 -29.12
CA LEU A 384 17.89 -13.58 -29.36
C LEU A 384 19.26 -13.16 -29.93
N GLY A 385 20.28 -14.04 -29.83
CA GLY A 385 21.64 -13.73 -30.24
C GLY A 385 22.41 -12.87 -29.23
N GLY A 386 21.97 -12.85 -27.98
CA GLY A 386 22.45 -12.04 -26.86
C GLY A 386 21.36 -11.11 -26.34
N LEU A 387 21.52 -10.61 -25.11
CA LEU A 387 20.60 -9.66 -24.48
C LEU A 387 21.41 -8.62 -23.70
N ASP A 388 21.52 -7.43 -24.27
CA ASP A 388 22.23 -6.29 -23.69
C ASP A 388 21.23 -5.19 -23.31
N PHE A 389 21.27 -4.71 -22.05
CA PHE A 389 20.39 -3.63 -21.61
C PHE A 389 20.90 -2.94 -20.33
N SER A 390 20.36 -1.76 -20.06
CA SER A 390 20.54 -1.01 -18.83
C SER A 390 19.39 -1.27 -17.85
N LEU A 391 19.74 -1.51 -16.59
CA LEU A 391 18.78 -1.61 -15.48
C LEU A 391 19.04 -0.48 -14.48
N GLU A 392 18.06 0.37 -14.30
CA GLU A 392 18.20 1.62 -13.57
C GLU A 392 17.44 1.57 -12.24
N CYS A 393 17.97 2.26 -11.21
CA CYS A 393 17.29 2.39 -9.91
C CYS A 393 17.76 3.63 -9.14
N ILE A 394 17.15 3.85 -7.97
CA ILE A 394 17.64 4.79 -6.96
C ILE A 394 18.81 4.17 -6.19
N PRO A 395 19.81 4.95 -5.73
CA PRO A 395 20.99 4.43 -5.03
C PRO A 395 20.69 4.17 -3.54
N THR A 396 20.03 3.04 -3.25
CA THR A 396 19.89 2.54 -1.87
C THR A 396 20.68 1.24 -1.71
N PRO A 397 21.24 0.93 -0.54
CA PRO A 397 21.97 -0.32 -0.30
C PRO A 397 21.14 -1.55 -0.64
N GLU A 398 19.85 -1.56 -0.35
CA GLU A 398 18.92 -2.62 -0.68
C GLU A 398 18.77 -2.78 -2.21
N ALA A 399 18.49 -1.68 -2.92
CA ALA A 399 18.36 -1.70 -4.37
C ALA A 399 19.66 -2.16 -5.04
N GLU A 400 20.81 -1.67 -4.60
CA GLU A 400 22.11 -2.09 -5.12
C GLU A 400 22.36 -3.59 -4.93
N LEU A 401 21.99 -4.16 -3.77
CA LEU A 401 22.09 -5.58 -3.52
C LEU A 401 21.22 -6.40 -4.48
N ILE A 402 19.94 -6.03 -4.60
CA ILE A 402 18.99 -6.71 -5.49
C ILE A 402 19.46 -6.65 -6.95
N LEU A 403 19.83 -5.45 -7.42
CA LEU A 403 20.31 -5.26 -8.79
C LEU A 403 21.57 -6.08 -9.10
N ASN A 404 22.50 -6.18 -8.13
CA ASN A 404 23.70 -6.99 -8.29
C ASN A 404 23.37 -8.49 -8.36
N ILE A 405 22.38 -8.98 -7.62
CA ILE A 405 21.90 -10.36 -7.72
C ILE A 405 21.28 -10.61 -9.10
N ILE A 406 20.37 -9.72 -9.55
CA ILE A 406 19.75 -9.80 -10.88
C ILE A 406 20.81 -9.78 -11.98
N LYS A 407 21.80 -8.89 -11.87
CA LYS A 407 22.92 -8.83 -12.79
C LYS A 407 23.70 -10.14 -12.81
N GLN A 408 24.06 -10.65 -11.64
CA GLN A 408 24.83 -11.90 -11.54
C GLN A 408 24.10 -13.05 -12.21
N THR A 409 22.83 -13.29 -11.85
CA THR A 409 22.04 -14.41 -12.42
C THR A 409 21.76 -14.23 -13.91
N GLY A 410 21.60 -12.99 -14.39
CA GLY A 410 21.46 -12.67 -15.82
C GLY A 410 22.78 -12.89 -16.60
N GLU A 411 23.93 -12.50 -16.05
CA GLU A 411 25.25 -12.72 -16.68
C GLU A 411 25.59 -14.21 -16.75
N GLU A 412 25.17 -15.03 -15.79
CA GLU A 412 25.35 -16.49 -15.80
C GLU A 412 24.63 -17.16 -16.99
N VAL A 413 23.56 -16.57 -17.50
CA VAL A 413 22.80 -17.05 -18.67
C VAL A 413 23.12 -16.29 -19.97
N GLY A 414 24.18 -15.47 -19.96
CA GLY A 414 24.71 -14.81 -21.16
C GLY A 414 24.11 -13.41 -21.47
N MET A 415 23.43 -12.80 -20.52
CA MET A 415 23.02 -11.40 -20.62
C MET A 415 24.18 -10.45 -20.32
N ASN A 416 24.12 -9.23 -20.82
CA ASN A 416 25.02 -8.14 -20.42
C ASN A 416 24.19 -7.00 -19.83
N ILE A 417 24.23 -6.85 -18.50
CA ILE A 417 23.38 -5.93 -17.74
C ILE A 417 24.24 -4.78 -17.21
N GLU A 418 23.94 -3.55 -17.66
CA GLU A 418 24.56 -2.33 -17.14
C GLU A 418 23.67 -1.74 -16.04
N ILE A 419 24.18 -1.72 -14.79
CA ILE A 419 23.46 -1.09 -13.68
C ILE A 419 23.77 0.41 -13.66
N SER A 420 22.75 1.24 -13.61
CA SER A 420 22.88 2.66 -13.37
C SER A 420 21.97 3.13 -12.23
N THR A 421 22.43 4.13 -11.48
CA THR A 421 21.65 4.72 -10.38
C THR A 421 21.53 6.22 -10.55
N GLN A 422 20.39 6.79 -10.17
CA GLN A 422 20.10 8.20 -10.25
C GLN A 422 19.49 8.69 -8.95
N GLU A 423 19.74 9.98 -8.65
CA GLU A 423 19.10 10.64 -7.50
C GLU A 423 17.55 10.54 -7.65
N GLN A 424 16.89 10.22 -6.54
CA GLN A 424 15.49 9.84 -6.50
C GLN A 424 14.54 10.83 -7.16
N GLY A 425 14.63 12.14 -6.87
CA GLY A 425 13.72 13.13 -7.43
C GLY A 425 13.85 13.23 -8.95
N THR A 426 15.08 13.16 -9.45
CA THR A 426 15.39 13.12 -10.88
C THR A 426 14.86 11.85 -11.53
N TYR A 427 15.11 10.70 -10.90
CA TYR A 427 14.66 9.40 -11.36
C TYR A 427 13.14 9.32 -11.49
N VAL A 428 12.40 9.63 -10.41
CA VAL A 428 10.94 9.60 -10.38
C VAL A 428 10.34 10.53 -11.43
N ASN A 429 10.80 11.79 -11.50
CA ASN A 429 10.29 12.73 -12.49
C ASN A 429 10.51 12.22 -13.92
N ARG A 430 11.65 11.58 -14.22
CA ARG A 430 11.95 11.04 -15.53
C ARG A 430 11.04 9.86 -15.89
N ILE A 431 10.85 8.90 -15.00
CA ILE A 431 9.96 7.75 -15.21
C ILE A 431 8.52 8.23 -15.47
N PHE A 432 8.01 9.14 -14.64
CA PHE A 432 6.64 9.66 -14.78
C PHE A 432 6.46 10.66 -15.93
N SER A 433 7.55 11.21 -16.48
CA SER A 433 7.46 12.09 -17.65
C SER A 433 7.00 11.38 -18.92
N LYS A 434 6.96 10.03 -18.91
CA LYS A 434 6.65 9.18 -20.07
C LYS A 434 7.56 9.45 -21.29
N ALA A 435 8.77 9.90 -21.05
CA ALA A 435 9.74 10.09 -22.11
C ALA A 435 10.18 8.77 -22.76
N GLY A 436 9.96 7.64 -22.06
CA GLY A 436 10.31 6.29 -22.54
C GLY A 436 11.82 6.13 -22.78
N ASP A 437 12.66 6.87 -22.04
CA ASP A 437 14.11 6.91 -22.24
C ASP A 437 14.88 5.87 -21.42
N TYR A 438 14.19 4.92 -20.79
CA TYR A 438 14.76 3.76 -20.09
C TYR A 438 14.52 2.46 -20.87
N GLU A 439 15.26 1.40 -20.56
CA GLU A 439 15.07 0.03 -21.04
C GLU A 439 14.42 -0.83 -19.95
N ALA A 440 15.08 -0.95 -18.80
CA ALA A 440 14.53 -1.54 -17.59
C ALA A 440 14.76 -0.61 -16.40
N ALA A 441 13.78 -0.51 -15.50
CA ALA A 441 13.84 0.40 -14.36
C ALA A 441 13.20 -0.24 -13.12
N CYS A 442 13.87 -0.19 -11.95
CA CYS A 442 13.25 -0.69 -10.73
C CYS A 442 12.25 0.33 -10.18
N PHE A 443 11.17 -0.16 -9.66
CA PHE A 443 10.16 0.67 -9.04
C PHE A 443 9.49 -0.07 -7.88
N ARG A 444 8.70 0.63 -7.06
CA ARG A 444 7.84 0.02 -6.07
C ARG A 444 6.39 0.17 -6.50
N SER A 445 5.64 -0.92 -6.53
CA SER A 445 4.22 -0.93 -6.85
C SER A 445 3.41 -1.31 -5.64
N SER A 446 2.30 -0.61 -5.41
CA SER A 446 1.28 -1.06 -4.47
C SER A 446 0.39 -2.10 -5.15
N HIS A 447 -0.01 -3.10 -4.38
CA HIS A 447 -0.99 -4.11 -4.75
C HIS A 447 -2.26 -3.85 -3.95
N PHE A 448 -3.38 -3.81 -4.61
CA PHE A 448 -4.66 -3.48 -4.00
C PHE A 448 -5.55 -4.71 -3.93
N ILE A 449 -6.40 -4.79 -2.91
CA ILE A 449 -7.41 -5.84 -2.80
C ILE A 449 -8.42 -5.69 -3.93
N GLU A 450 -8.86 -4.46 -4.21
CA GLU A 450 -9.68 -4.15 -5.37
C GLU A 450 -8.81 -3.99 -6.62
N PRO A 451 -8.86 -4.91 -7.58
CA PRO A 451 -7.91 -4.97 -8.68
C PRO A 451 -8.12 -3.90 -9.76
N ASP A 452 -9.23 -3.15 -9.78
CA ASP A 452 -9.42 -2.06 -10.74
C ASP A 452 -8.30 -1.00 -10.64
N ALA A 453 -7.63 -0.95 -9.49
CA ALA A 453 -6.47 -0.08 -9.26
C ALA A 453 -5.24 -0.41 -10.11
N ILE A 454 -5.11 -1.61 -10.67
CA ILE A 454 -4.02 -1.97 -11.60
C ILE A 454 -4.27 -1.47 -13.03
N ARG A 455 -5.53 -1.17 -13.35
CA ARG A 455 -5.97 -0.82 -14.69
C ARG A 455 -5.11 0.27 -15.35
N PRO A 456 -4.82 1.40 -14.71
CA PRO A 456 -4.00 2.43 -15.32
C PRO A 456 -2.60 1.94 -15.73
N GLY A 457 -2.02 0.99 -14.99
CA GLY A 457 -0.69 0.45 -15.28
C GLY A 457 -0.63 -0.49 -16.49
N LEU A 458 -1.77 -1.05 -16.90
CA LEU A 458 -1.85 -2.06 -17.96
C LEU A 458 -2.64 -1.61 -19.20
N THR A 459 -3.53 -0.61 -19.06
CA THR A 459 -4.36 -0.13 -20.17
C THR A 459 -3.54 0.64 -21.19
N THR A 460 -3.75 0.35 -22.47
CA THR A 460 -3.12 1.04 -23.60
C THR A 460 -3.35 2.55 -23.52
N ASP A 461 -2.29 3.33 -23.73
CA ASP A 461 -2.28 4.80 -23.74
C ASP A 461 -2.71 5.48 -22.41
N ASP A 462 -2.99 4.73 -21.33
CA ASP A 462 -3.30 5.32 -20.04
C ASP A 462 -2.11 6.09 -19.47
N ALA A 463 -2.39 7.15 -18.71
CA ALA A 463 -1.36 7.97 -18.09
C ALA A 463 -0.50 7.18 -17.08
N GLY A 464 -1.04 6.16 -16.44
CA GLY A 464 -0.36 5.27 -15.51
C GLY A 464 0.43 4.15 -16.14
N ASN A 465 0.27 3.91 -17.43
CA ASN A 465 1.01 2.86 -18.13
C ASN A 465 2.47 3.31 -18.35
N LEU A 466 3.30 3.10 -17.36
CA LEU A 466 4.72 3.45 -17.39
C LEU A 466 5.55 2.47 -18.20
N VAL A 467 5.06 1.27 -18.44
CA VAL A 467 5.74 0.21 -19.20
C VAL A 467 5.44 0.24 -20.70
N PHE A 468 4.55 1.14 -21.14
CA PHE A 468 4.13 1.27 -22.55
C PHE A 468 3.56 -0.03 -23.13
N TYR A 469 2.93 -0.84 -22.29
CA TYR A 469 2.28 -2.07 -22.66
C TYR A 469 1.00 -1.78 -23.48
N SER A 470 0.69 -2.64 -24.43
CA SER A 470 -0.53 -2.54 -25.24
C SER A 470 -1.00 -3.92 -25.64
N ASN A 471 -2.18 -4.30 -25.16
CA ASN A 471 -2.85 -5.54 -25.53
C ASN A 471 -4.37 -5.31 -25.52
N ALA A 472 -5.01 -5.48 -26.66
CA ALA A 472 -6.44 -5.20 -26.83
C ALA A 472 -7.35 -6.16 -26.04
N ASP A 473 -6.90 -7.39 -25.76
CA ASP A 473 -7.66 -8.33 -24.93
C ASP A 473 -7.59 -7.93 -23.46
N VAL A 474 -6.42 -7.49 -22.98
CA VAL A 474 -6.25 -6.94 -21.61
C VAL A 474 -7.10 -5.68 -21.44
N ASP A 475 -7.06 -4.74 -22.39
CA ASP A 475 -7.90 -3.54 -22.36
C ASP A 475 -9.38 -3.89 -22.26
N ARG A 476 -9.86 -4.84 -23.09
CA ARG A 476 -11.24 -5.31 -23.08
C ARG A 476 -11.63 -5.96 -21.74
N LEU A 477 -10.79 -6.87 -21.23
CA LEU A 477 -11.04 -7.60 -19.98
C LEU A 477 -11.11 -6.65 -18.78
N LEU A 478 -10.20 -5.67 -18.70
CA LEU A 478 -10.20 -4.65 -17.64
C LEU A 478 -11.45 -3.75 -17.73
N ASP A 479 -11.90 -3.40 -18.94
CA ASP A 479 -13.14 -2.65 -19.13
C ASP A 479 -14.40 -3.47 -18.77
N GLU A 480 -14.46 -4.75 -19.15
CA GLU A 480 -15.54 -5.67 -18.79
C GLU A 480 -15.60 -5.88 -17.26
N ALA A 481 -14.47 -6.12 -16.61
CA ALA A 481 -14.39 -6.30 -15.16
C ALA A 481 -14.87 -5.07 -14.38
N ARG A 482 -14.59 -3.88 -14.88
CA ARG A 482 -15.00 -2.61 -14.24
C ARG A 482 -16.51 -2.37 -14.32
N GLN A 483 -17.17 -2.89 -15.38
CA GLN A 483 -18.55 -2.58 -15.72
C GLN A 483 -19.55 -3.65 -15.25
N THR A 484 -19.11 -4.67 -14.52
CA THR A 484 -19.99 -5.69 -13.98
C THR A 484 -19.90 -5.81 -12.46
N GLY A 485 -21.07 -5.95 -11.81
CA GLY A 485 -21.17 -6.31 -10.39
C GLY A 485 -21.14 -7.83 -10.14
N ASP A 486 -21.05 -8.65 -11.17
CA ASP A 486 -20.93 -10.10 -11.05
C ASP A 486 -19.51 -10.46 -10.63
N ILE A 487 -19.34 -10.92 -9.38
CA ILE A 487 -18.04 -11.23 -8.79
C ILE A 487 -17.32 -12.36 -9.55
N GLU A 488 -18.06 -13.38 -10.01
CA GLU A 488 -17.46 -14.50 -10.75
C GLU A 488 -16.97 -14.03 -12.11
N ALA A 489 -17.78 -13.27 -12.84
CA ALA A 489 -17.38 -12.72 -14.13
C ALA A 489 -16.18 -11.76 -14.02
N ARG A 490 -16.12 -10.95 -12.96
CA ARG A 490 -14.96 -10.09 -12.67
C ARG A 490 -13.72 -10.90 -12.39
N ARG A 491 -13.84 -11.93 -11.54
CA ARG A 491 -12.72 -12.80 -11.21
C ARG A 491 -12.17 -13.50 -12.43
N ASP A 492 -13.03 -14.06 -13.26
CA ASP A 492 -12.63 -14.73 -14.49
C ASP A 492 -11.88 -13.78 -15.43
N ALA A 493 -12.34 -12.54 -15.58
CA ALA A 493 -11.67 -11.52 -16.39
C ALA A 493 -10.27 -11.16 -15.81
N TYR A 494 -10.15 -10.96 -14.50
CA TYR A 494 -8.85 -10.68 -13.88
C TYR A 494 -7.92 -11.89 -13.90
N PHE A 495 -8.43 -13.10 -13.83
CA PHE A 495 -7.62 -14.32 -13.98
C PHE A 495 -7.03 -14.39 -15.38
N GLU A 496 -7.83 -14.14 -16.43
CA GLU A 496 -7.36 -14.09 -17.81
C GLU A 496 -6.34 -12.95 -18.03
N VAL A 497 -6.54 -11.78 -17.42
CA VAL A 497 -5.54 -10.69 -17.43
C VAL A 497 -4.21 -11.16 -16.83
N GLN A 498 -4.22 -11.88 -15.71
CA GLN A 498 -2.99 -12.40 -15.08
C GLN A 498 -2.32 -13.48 -15.94
N GLU A 499 -3.07 -14.34 -16.60
CA GLU A 499 -2.54 -15.32 -17.55
C GLU A 499 -1.83 -14.63 -18.72
N ILE A 500 -2.50 -13.68 -19.38
CA ILE A 500 -1.91 -12.91 -20.49
C ILE A 500 -0.67 -12.15 -20.05
N THR A 501 -0.76 -11.41 -18.95
CA THR A 501 0.38 -10.61 -18.48
C THR A 501 1.52 -11.46 -17.90
N GLY A 502 1.23 -12.65 -17.40
CA GLY A 502 2.24 -13.64 -17.01
C GLY A 502 3.03 -14.17 -18.21
N GLU A 503 2.36 -14.43 -19.33
CA GLU A 503 2.98 -14.87 -20.59
C GLU A 503 3.74 -13.74 -21.29
N GLU A 504 3.16 -12.53 -21.36
CA GLU A 504 3.74 -11.40 -22.09
C GLU A 504 4.78 -10.60 -21.28
N VAL A 505 4.78 -10.76 -19.96
CA VAL A 505 5.74 -10.16 -19.02
C VAL A 505 5.95 -8.65 -19.24
N PRO A 506 4.90 -7.82 -19.19
CA PRO A 506 5.06 -6.38 -19.38
C PRO A 506 5.92 -5.72 -18.30
N LEU A 507 5.95 -6.30 -17.12
CA LEU A 507 6.77 -5.95 -15.97
C LEU A 507 7.09 -7.22 -15.16
N ILE A 508 8.07 -7.15 -14.28
CA ILE A 508 8.42 -8.28 -13.41
C ILE A 508 8.27 -7.85 -11.96
N THR A 509 7.48 -8.58 -11.18
CA THR A 509 7.42 -8.45 -9.72
C THR A 509 8.56 -9.28 -9.10
N THR A 510 9.11 -8.85 -7.97
CA THR A 510 10.16 -9.62 -7.27
C THR A 510 9.62 -10.30 -6.02
N LEU A 511 9.53 -9.57 -4.92
CA LEU A 511 9.06 -10.08 -3.64
C LEU A 511 8.03 -9.11 -3.07
N TYR A 512 7.00 -9.63 -2.43
CA TYR A 512 6.09 -8.79 -1.65
C TYR A 512 6.85 -8.13 -0.51
N ASP A 513 6.56 -6.87 -0.28
CA ASP A 513 7.06 -6.17 0.89
C ASP A 513 6.46 -6.76 2.16
N LEU A 514 7.24 -6.73 3.22
CA LEU A 514 6.80 -7.12 4.55
C LEU A 514 6.79 -5.88 5.43
N PHE A 515 5.68 -5.65 6.09
CA PHE A 515 5.56 -4.69 7.19
C PHE A 515 5.42 -5.46 8.49
N GLY A 516 6.21 -5.12 9.49
CA GLY A 516 6.16 -5.72 10.82
C GLY A 516 5.62 -4.74 11.84
N ASN A 517 4.63 -5.14 12.63
CA ASN A 517 4.31 -4.50 13.90
C ASN A 517 4.95 -5.33 15.00
N VAL A 518 6.09 -4.86 15.52
CA VAL A 518 6.87 -5.54 16.57
C VAL A 518 6.47 -4.99 17.92
N TYR A 519 6.19 -5.85 18.88
CA TYR A 519 5.66 -5.44 20.17
C TYR A 519 6.11 -6.34 21.32
N ASP A 520 6.06 -5.80 22.53
CA ASP A 520 6.23 -6.55 23.78
C ASP A 520 4.89 -7.15 24.20
N ASP A 521 4.71 -8.46 23.99
CA ASP A 521 3.47 -9.18 24.27
C ASP A 521 3.09 -9.24 25.75
N THR A 522 4.02 -8.86 26.63
CA THR A 522 3.73 -8.68 28.07
C THR A 522 3.05 -7.34 28.38
N ARG A 523 3.11 -6.38 27.43
CA ARG A 523 2.56 -5.01 27.60
C ARG A 523 1.44 -4.70 26.60
N VAL A 524 1.50 -5.26 25.41
CA VAL A 524 0.55 -5.04 24.32
C VAL A 524 -0.13 -6.35 23.97
N GLY A 525 -1.46 -6.35 23.93
CA GLY A 525 -2.21 -7.47 23.34
C GLY A 525 -1.93 -7.60 21.85
N PRO A 526 -2.19 -8.79 21.24
CA PRO A 526 -1.99 -8.97 19.81
C PRO A 526 -2.62 -7.83 19.00
N PRO A 527 -1.84 -7.15 18.11
CA PRO A 527 -2.38 -6.08 17.30
C PRO A 527 -3.49 -6.59 16.37
N PRO A 528 -4.48 -5.74 16.01
CA PRO A 528 -5.50 -6.11 15.05
C PRO A 528 -4.87 -6.38 13.68
N PRO A 529 -5.56 -7.11 12.78
CA PRO A 529 -5.11 -7.27 11.40
C PRO A 529 -4.74 -5.92 10.78
N GLY A 530 -3.74 -5.92 9.88
CA GLY A 530 -3.39 -4.74 9.11
C GLY A 530 -4.55 -4.31 8.23
N GLU A 531 -4.75 -3.00 8.12
CA GLU A 531 -5.75 -2.47 7.20
C GLU A 531 -5.32 -2.69 5.75
N PRO A 532 -6.18 -3.19 4.89
CA PRO A 532 -5.91 -3.29 3.47
C PRO A 532 -5.48 -1.94 2.88
N ASN A 533 -4.56 -1.97 1.93
CA ASN A 533 -4.05 -0.78 1.25
C ASN A 533 -3.38 0.27 2.17
N SER A 534 -3.05 -0.11 3.41
CA SER A 534 -2.52 0.81 4.42
C SER A 534 -1.02 0.70 4.66
N LEU A 535 -0.31 -0.13 3.90
CA LEU A 535 1.14 -0.36 4.07
C LEU A 535 1.49 -0.88 5.48
N GLY A 536 0.70 -1.83 5.97
CA GLY A 536 0.88 -2.45 7.26
C GLY A 536 0.42 -1.62 8.47
N ALA A 537 -0.24 -0.48 8.26
CA ALA A 537 -0.85 0.25 9.36
C ALA A 537 -2.05 -0.53 9.93
N ILE A 538 -2.23 -0.43 11.23
CA ILE A 538 -3.29 -1.09 11.99
C ILE A 538 -4.25 -0.05 12.56
N LYS A 539 -5.50 -0.45 12.85
CA LYS A 539 -6.49 0.42 13.51
C LYS A 539 -6.11 0.66 14.98
N PRO A 540 -5.67 1.86 15.36
CA PRO A 540 -5.25 2.14 16.74
C PRO A 540 -6.38 1.97 17.75
N GLY A 541 -7.63 2.16 17.33
CA GLY A 541 -8.82 1.97 18.18
C GLY A 541 -8.99 0.55 18.73
N LEU A 542 -8.34 -0.44 18.09
CA LEU A 542 -8.37 -1.84 18.49
C LEU A 542 -7.11 -2.28 19.26
N LEU A 543 -6.14 -1.38 19.49
CA LEU A 543 -4.98 -1.66 20.34
C LEU A 543 -5.39 -1.65 21.82
N TYR A 544 -4.83 -2.57 22.59
CA TYR A 544 -5.08 -2.69 24.04
C TYR A 544 -3.81 -3.10 24.79
N THR A 545 -3.76 -2.79 26.09
CA THR A 545 -2.69 -3.25 26.96
C THR A 545 -2.89 -4.72 27.29
N ALA A 546 -1.81 -5.52 27.27
CA ALA A 546 -1.87 -6.89 27.79
C ALA A 546 -2.33 -6.82 29.27
N GLY A 547 -3.39 -7.56 29.61
CA GLY A 547 -3.90 -7.60 30.98
C GLY A 547 -2.81 -8.09 31.93
N GLY A 548 -2.42 -7.26 32.90
CA GLY A 548 -1.46 -7.60 33.95
C GLY A 548 -2.04 -8.60 34.95
#